data_cd8fd7b3c359c88c5da43babe4ceea63
#
_entry.id   cd8fd7b3c359c88c5da43babe4ceea63
#
_cell.length_a   1.000
_cell.length_b   1.000
_cell.length_c   1.000
_cell.angle_alpha   90.00
_cell.angle_beta   90.00
_cell.angle_gamma   90.00
#
_symmetry.space_group_name_H-M   'P 1'
#
loop_
_entity.id
_entity.type
_entity.pdbx_description
1 polymer ?
#
loop_
_entity_poly.entity_id
_entity_poly.type
_entity_poly.pdbx_seq_one_letter_code
_entity_poly.pdbx_strand_id
1 'polypeptide(L)'
;MIVGTVLAVLAFATAAGVASLPLLFSNNPIGTKVVVARTPINARTKIQAADLMMSVVNPVPPQSFTDINAVAGKGARVDIPAGAPVTANLIAQSPDLLSSSDVTYLPIPSGFVAVTIPTSEQVGVGGYVQLGDRITVLATVNTNIFGINPGSPVVRTVFRNLDVIRVGPASTSSGASQVTSSLTVLMTACDSEYMFWFLNNAVLKYTLESFRDYEQTPNQPDPACPSLTAAGGAGPREVDKKWKFTTP
;
A
#
# COMPACT_ATOMS: atom_id res chain seq x y z
N MET A 1 -5.01 -74.95 42.18
CA MET A 1 -5.85 -74.21 41.23
C MET A 1 -6.00 -72.70 41.58
N ILE A 2 -5.96 -72.29 42.81
CA ILE A 2 -6.21 -70.86 43.24
C ILE A 2 -5.08 -69.91 42.72
N VAL A 3 -3.83 -70.34 42.71
CA VAL A 3 -2.68 -69.51 42.29
C VAL A 3 -2.75 -69.15 40.77
N GLY A 4 -3.23 -70.11 39.96
CA GLY A 4 -3.33 -69.88 38.52
C GLY A 4 -4.43 -68.88 38.13
N THR A 5 -5.53 -68.87 38.86
CA THR A 5 -6.62 -67.94 38.62
C THR A 5 -6.26 -66.48 39.05
N VAL A 6 -5.48 -66.32 40.09
CA VAL A 6 -5.01 -64.99 40.54
C VAL A 6 -4.01 -64.42 39.53
N LEU A 7 -3.11 -65.23 39.00
CA LEU A 7 -2.17 -64.82 37.96
C LEU A 7 -2.87 -64.44 36.63
N ALA A 8 -3.92 -65.17 36.27
CA ALA A 8 -4.70 -64.86 35.05
C ALA A 8 -5.50 -63.55 35.18
N VAL A 9 -6.07 -63.31 36.36
CA VAL A 9 -6.79 -62.02 36.64
C VAL A 9 -5.84 -60.81 36.65
N LEU A 10 -4.64 -61.00 37.25
CA LEU A 10 -3.61 -59.95 37.21
C LEU A 10 -3.12 -59.65 35.79
N ALA A 11 -2.89 -60.69 34.97
CA ALA A 11 -2.49 -60.50 33.59
C ALA A 11 -3.59 -59.83 32.76
N PHE A 12 -4.85 -60.13 32.99
CA PHE A 12 -5.97 -59.51 32.32
C PHE A 12 -6.17 -58.04 32.74
N ALA A 13 -5.98 -57.75 34.02
CA ALA A 13 -6.04 -56.39 34.53
C ALA A 13 -4.92 -55.48 33.96
N THR A 14 -3.70 -56.02 33.80
CA THR A 14 -2.60 -55.26 33.20
C THR A 14 -2.79 -55.07 31.70
N ALA A 15 -3.30 -56.08 30.96
CA ALA A 15 -3.61 -55.98 29.54
C ALA A 15 -4.74 -54.97 29.27
N ALA A 16 -5.80 -54.97 30.11
CA ALA A 16 -6.87 -54.02 29.98
C ALA A 16 -6.43 -52.57 30.33
N GLY A 17 -5.54 -52.41 31.33
CA GLY A 17 -4.94 -51.13 31.68
C GLY A 17 -4.09 -50.51 30.59
N VAL A 18 -3.28 -51.34 29.89
CA VAL A 18 -2.44 -50.85 28.80
C VAL A 18 -3.26 -50.56 27.50
N ALA A 19 -4.33 -51.32 27.26
CA ALA A 19 -5.20 -51.07 26.11
C ALA A 19 -6.06 -49.80 26.26
N SER A 20 -6.30 -49.32 27.48
CA SER A 20 -7.03 -48.07 27.71
C SER A 20 -6.15 -46.82 27.76
N LEU A 21 -4.83 -46.95 27.86
CA LEU A 21 -3.89 -45.84 27.83
C LEU A 21 -4.02 -44.94 26.59
N PRO A 22 -4.22 -45.44 25.36
CA PRO A 22 -4.43 -44.56 24.18
C PRO A 22 -5.72 -43.73 24.23
N LEU A 23 -6.71 -44.17 24.99
CA LEU A 23 -7.98 -43.43 25.17
C LEU A 23 -7.89 -42.30 26.17
N LEU A 24 -6.85 -42.31 27.04
CA LEU A 24 -6.59 -41.24 28.02
C LEU A 24 -5.65 -40.17 27.47
N PHE A 25 -4.89 -40.48 26.45
CA PHE A 25 -4.20 -39.44 25.66
C PHE A 25 -5.21 -38.84 24.70
N SER A 26 -6.09 -38.01 25.24
CA SER A 26 -6.95 -37.15 24.47
C SER A 26 -6.12 -36.49 23.41
N ASN A 27 -6.48 -36.68 22.12
CA ASN A 27 -5.93 -35.96 20.99
C ASN A 27 -6.30 -34.47 21.07
N ASN A 28 -5.95 -33.82 22.18
CA ASN A 28 -5.91 -32.38 22.20
C ASN A 28 -4.68 -32.01 21.38
N PRO A 29 -4.87 -31.46 20.20
CA PRO A 29 -3.74 -31.02 19.39
C PRO A 29 -2.98 -29.99 20.24
N ILE A 30 -1.74 -30.34 20.61
CA ILE A 30 -0.83 -29.44 21.31
C ILE A 30 -0.52 -28.32 20.32
N GLY A 31 -1.28 -27.23 20.40
CA GLY A 31 -1.13 -26.09 19.51
C GLY A 31 -2.22 -25.03 19.80
N THR A 32 -2.02 -23.88 19.24
CA THR A 32 -2.98 -22.78 19.34
C THR A 32 -3.75 -22.64 18.04
N LYS A 33 -5.04 -22.36 18.13
CA LYS A 33 -5.85 -22.01 16.97
C LYS A 33 -5.43 -20.63 16.47
N VAL A 34 -4.97 -20.57 15.24
CA VAL A 34 -4.59 -19.33 14.56
C VAL A 34 -5.25 -19.25 13.20
N VAL A 35 -5.30 -18.04 12.67
CA VAL A 35 -5.82 -17.77 11.32
C VAL A 35 -4.79 -18.28 10.30
N VAL A 36 -5.23 -19.10 9.36
CA VAL A 36 -4.44 -19.60 8.23
C VAL A 36 -5.15 -19.28 6.92
N ALA A 37 -4.40 -19.16 5.83
CA ALA A 37 -4.97 -19.02 4.51
C ALA A 37 -5.67 -20.33 4.10
N ARG A 38 -6.94 -20.27 3.71
CA ARG A 38 -7.68 -21.40 3.16
C ARG A 38 -7.27 -21.68 1.72
N THR A 39 -7.11 -20.61 0.94
CA THR A 39 -6.70 -20.60 -0.45
C THR A 39 -5.41 -19.78 -0.57
N PRO A 40 -4.61 -19.95 -1.64
CA PRO A 40 -3.49 -19.06 -1.88
C PRO A 40 -3.98 -17.61 -2.02
N ILE A 41 -3.34 -16.69 -1.32
CA ILE A 41 -3.65 -15.27 -1.35
C ILE A 41 -2.47 -14.57 -2.03
N ASN A 42 -2.73 -13.94 -3.15
CA ASN A 42 -1.69 -13.22 -3.89
C ASN A 42 -1.31 -11.92 -3.19
N ALA A 43 -0.05 -11.51 -3.34
CA ALA A 43 0.40 -10.20 -2.90
C ALA A 43 -0.46 -9.08 -3.51
N ARG A 44 -0.62 -7.99 -2.79
CA ARG A 44 -1.38 -6.80 -3.19
C ARG A 44 -2.88 -7.03 -3.39
N THR A 45 -3.43 -8.11 -2.85
CA THR A 45 -4.86 -8.36 -2.88
C THR A 45 -5.49 -8.11 -1.52
N LYS A 46 -6.74 -7.69 -1.52
CA LYS A 46 -7.54 -7.56 -0.31
C LYS A 46 -7.95 -8.95 0.17
N ILE A 47 -7.58 -9.28 1.39
CA ILE A 47 -7.90 -10.57 2.01
C ILE A 47 -9.38 -10.60 2.38
N GLN A 48 -10.11 -11.58 1.87
CA GLN A 48 -11.50 -11.78 2.21
C GLN A 48 -11.65 -12.79 3.36
N ALA A 49 -12.73 -12.72 4.12
CA ALA A 49 -12.99 -13.69 5.18
C ALA A 49 -13.11 -15.13 4.63
N ALA A 50 -13.57 -15.27 3.39
CA ALA A 50 -13.67 -16.56 2.69
C ALA A 50 -12.31 -17.20 2.39
N ASP A 51 -11.24 -16.40 2.29
CA ASP A 51 -9.87 -16.86 2.03
C ASP A 51 -9.19 -17.39 3.29
N LEU A 52 -9.85 -17.27 4.46
CA LEU A 52 -9.30 -17.56 5.77
C LEU A 52 -10.01 -18.73 6.44
N MET A 53 -9.29 -19.43 7.30
CA MET A 53 -9.85 -20.43 8.22
C MET A 53 -9.06 -20.46 9.52
N MET A 54 -9.65 -21.05 10.56
CA MET A 54 -8.94 -21.33 11.81
C MET A 54 -8.32 -22.72 11.76
N SER A 55 -7.03 -22.82 12.09
CA SER A 55 -6.32 -24.10 12.19
C SER A 55 -5.43 -24.14 13.44
N VAL A 56 -5.20 -25.34 13.94
CA VAL A 56 -4.28 -25.56 15.06
C VAL A 56 -2.87 -25.68 14.50
N VAL A 57 -1.98 -24.83 14.99
CA VAL A 57 -0.57 -24.79 14.53
C VAL A 57 0.36 -24.97 15.73
N ASN A 58 1.42 -25.74 15.55
CA ASN A 58 2.47 -25.94 16.53
C ASN A 58 3.82 -26.16 15.79
N PRO A 59 4.86 -25.34 16.05
CA PRO A 59 4.87 -24.16 16.91
C PRO A 59 4.08 -23.00 16.28
N VAL A 60 3.50 -22.13 17.13
CA VAL A 60 2.78 -20.94 16.69
C VAL A 60 3.80 -19.88 16.26
N PRO A 61 3.75 -19.40 15.01
CA PRO A 61 4.60 -18.29 14.59
C PRO A 61 4.31 -17.02 15.42
N PRO A 62 5.33 -16.21 15.74
CA PRO A 62 5.12 -14.95 16.44
C PRO A 62 4.19 -14.04 15.63
N GLN A 63 3.39 -13.21 16.31
CA GLN A 63 2.43 -12.28 15.70
C GLN A 63 1.34 -12.94 14.84
N SER A 64 1.02 -14.22 15.08
CA SER A 64 -0.13 -14.88 14.46
C SER A 64 -1.45 -14.32 14.98
N PHE A 65 -2.44 -14.24 14.10
CA PHE A 65 -3.79 -13.79 14.47
C PHE A 65 -4.64 -14.97 14.97
N THR A 66 -5.46 -14.69 15.97
CA THR A 66 -6.41 -15.67 16.56
C THR A 66 -7.87 -15.36 16.18
N ASP A 67 -8.11 -14.29 15.44
CA ASP A 67 -9.43 -13.86 14.97
C ASP A 67 -9.39 -13.52 13.49
N ILE A 68 -10.28 -14.13 12.70
CA ILE A 68 -10.42 -13.89 11.26
C ILE A 68 -10.78 -12.41 10.98
N ASN A 69 -11.61 -11.80 11.84
CA ASN A 69 -12.02 -10.40 11.65
C ASN A 69 -10.85 -9.43 11.79
N ALA A 70 -9.82 -9.81 12.53
CA ALA A 70 -8.60 -9.00 12.64
C ALA A 70 -7.75 -9.01 11.36
N VAL A 71 -8.01 -9.92 10.42
CA VAL A 71 -7.28 -10.10 9.16
C VAL A 71 -8.12 -9.73 7.95
N ALA A 72 -9.41 -10.09 7.97
CA ALA A 72 -10.32 -9.81 6.87
C ALA A 72 -10.39 -8.31 6.55
N GLY A 73 -10.36 -7.98 5.28
CA GLY A 73 -10.36 -6.60 4.81
C GLY A 73 -8.98 -5.95 4.67
N LYS A 74 -7.93 -6.56 5.22
CA LYS A 74 -6.54 -6.09 5.11
C LYS A 74 -5.91 -6.49 3.77
N GLY A 75 -4.80 -5.88 3.41
CA GLY A 75 -4.04 -6.21 2.20
C GLY A 75 -2.92 -7.22 2.47
N ALA A 76 -2.74 -8.18 1.59
CA ALA A 76 -1.58 -9.07 1.61
C ALA A 76 -0.34 -8.33 1.09
N ARG A 77 0.77 -8.33 1.84
CA ARG A 77 2.04 -7.73 1.44
C ARG A 77 2.83 -8.64 0.49
N VAL A 78 2.71 -9.92 0.70
CA VAL A 78 3.39 -10.99 -0.03
C VAL A 78 2.40 -12.08 -0.37
N ASP A 79 2.79 -12.99 -1.25
CA ASP A 79 2.02 -14.20 -1.51
C ASP A 79 1.94 -15.07 -0.26
N ILE A 80 0.74 -15.45 0.14
CA ILE A 80 0.48 -16.32 1.29
C ILE A 80 -0.04 -17.65 0.76
N PRO A 81 0.73 -18.74 0.83
CA PRO A 81 0.29 -20.02 0.34
C PRO A 81 -0.85 -20.59 1.19
N ALA A 82 -1.68 -21.44 0.59
CA ALA A 82 -2.74 -22.16 1.31
C ALA A 82 -2.16 -22.95 2.49
N GLY A 83 -2.85 -22.93 3.63
CA GLY A 83 -2.42 -23.56 4.86
C GLY A 83 -1.39 -22.78 5.69
N ALA A 84 -0.82 -21.71 5.16
CA ALA A 84 0.16 -20.90 5.89
C ALA A 84 -0.54 -20.05 6.98
N PRO A 85 0.02 -19.94 8.19
CA PRO A 85 -0.43 -19.03 9.22
C PRO A 85 -0.30 -17.57 8.76
N VAL A 86 -1.34 -16.78 9.00
CA VAL A 86 -1.31 -15.36 8.71
C VAL A 86 -0.74 -14.61 9.90
N THR A 87 0.36 -13.91 9.69
CA THR A 87 1.07 -13.14 10.72
C THR A 87 1.09 -11.65 10.37
N ALA A 88 1.31 -10.79 11.36
CA ALA A 88 1.24 -9.34 11.17
C ALA A 88 2.24 -8.79 10.14
N ASN A 89 3.36 -9.45 9.93
CA ASN A 89 4.36 -9.08 8.93
C ASN A 89 3.95 -9.42 7.49
N LEU A 90 2.98 -10.34 7.30
CA LEU A 90 2.50 -10.73 5.97
C LEU A 90 1.36 -9.83 5.46
N ILE A 91 0.77 -9.01 6.34
CA ILE A 91 -0.38 -8.18 5.99
C ILE A 91 -0.15 -6.70 6.30
N ALA A 92 -0.78 -5.82 5.55
CA ALA A 92 -0.86 -4.41 5.85
C ALA A 92 -1.96 -4.14 6.88
N GLN A 93 -1.71 -3.32 7.88
CA GLN A 93 -2.69 -2.96 8.92
C GLN A 93 -3.93 -2.27 8.34
N SER A 94 -3.74 -1.50 7.27
CA SER A 94 -4.79 -0.99 6.40
C SER A 94 -4.36 -1.23 4.96
N PRO A 95 -5.26 -1.55 4.02
CA PRO A 95 -4.91 -1.62 2.60
C PRO A 95 -4.34 -0.29 2.09
N ASP A 96 -4.63 0.80 2.79
CA ASP A 96 -4.23 2.16 2.44
C ASP A 96 -3.03 2.70 3.22
N LEU A 97 -2.55 1.96 4.25
CA LEU A 97 -1.43 2.38 5.10
C LEU A 97 -0.32 1.33 5.10
N LEU A 98 0.71 1.57 4.33
CA LEU A 98 1.93 0.79 4.37
C LEU A 98 3.01 1.53 5.15
N SER A 99 3.71 0.79 5.99
CA SER A 99 4.85 1.38 6.69
C SER A 99 5.98 1.66 5.69
N SER A 100 6.70 2.74 5.92
CA SER A 100 7.78 3.28 5.10
C SER A 100 8.95 2.32 4.81
N SER A 101 8.96 1.14 5.42
CA SER A 101 10.02 0.13 5.23
C SER A 101 9.74 -0.87 4.10
N ASP A 102 8.54 -0.88 3.53
CA ASP A 102 8.19 -1.82 2.45
C ASP A 102 8.47 -1.21 1.07
N VAL A 103 9.67 -1.41 0.60
CA VAL A 103 10.15 -0.94 -0.72
C VAL A 103 9.39 -1.58 -1.89
N THR A 104 8.66 -2.66 -1.66
CA THR A 104 8.01 -3.46 -2.70
C THR A 104 6.54 -3.14 -2.94
N TYR A 105 5.90 -2.34 -2.09
CA TYR A 105 4.48 -2.05 -2.20
C TYR A 105 4.21 -0.55 -2.05
N LEU A 106 3.52 0.04 -3.01
CA LEU A 106 3.06 1.42 -2.93
C LEU A 106 1.64 1.45 -2.37
N PRO A 107 1.37 2.23 -1.32
CA PRO A 107 0.02 2.39 -0.76
C PRO A 107 -0.82 3.26 -1.69
N ILE A 108 -1.51 2.64 -2.64
CA ILE A 108 -2.39 3.36 -3.55
C ILE A 108 -3.84 3.11 -3.12
N PRO A 109 -4.54 4.13 -2.59
CA PRO A 109 -5.95 4.04 -2.25
C PRO A 109 -6.81 3.77 -3.47
N SER A 110 -7.99 3.18 -3.25
CA SER A 110 -8.96 2.98 -4.32
C SER A 110 -9.36 4.30 -4.96
N GLY A 111 -9.35 4.37 -6.29
CA GLY A 111 -9.67 5.59 -7.04
C GLY A 111 -8.49 6.51 -7.33
N PHE A 112 -7.29 6.15 -6.84
CA PHE A 112 -6.06 6.89 -7.10
C PHE A 112 -5.09 6.09 -7.95
N VAL A 113 -4.13 6.79 -8.52
CA VAL A 113 -2.97 6.25 -9.23
C VAL A 113 -1.70 6.88 -8.67
N ALA A 114 -0.59 6.16 -8.77
CA ALA A 114 0.73 6.67 -8.40
C ALA A 114 1.42 7.24 -9.64
N VAL A 115 1.86 8.48 -9.55
CA VAL A 115 2.60 9.17 -10.63
C VAL A 115 3.97 9.56 -10.11
N THR A 116 5.00 9.21 -10.87
CA THR A 116 6.37 9.63 -10.54
C THR A 116 6.72 10.90 -11.31
N ILE A 117 7.11 11.92 -10.56
CA ILE A 117 7.53 13.23 -11.08
C ILE A 117 9.01 13.45 -10.78
N PRO A 118 9.77 14.02 -11.73
CA PRO A 118 11.17 14.35 -11.52
C PRO A 118 11.29 15.49 -10.51
N THR A 119 12.29 15.42 -9.64
CA THR A 119 12.64 16.51 -8.73
C THR A 119 14.16 16.71 -8.71
N SER A 120 14.57 17.88 -8.26
CA SER A 120 15.97 18.21 -8.00
C SER A 120 16.03 19.14 -6.81
N GLU A 121 17.21 19.45 -6.32
CA GLU A 121 17.41 20.38 -5.22
C GLU A 121 16.70 21.72 -5.45
N GLN A 122 16.78 22.26 -6.65
CA GLN A 122 16.18 23.56 -7.00
C GLN A 122 14.67 23.50 -7.32
N VAL A 123 14.18 22.32 -7.68
CA VAL A 123 12.77 22.11 -8.06
C VAL A 123 11.95 21.66 -6.85
N GLY A 124 12.54 20.88 -5.95
CA GLY A 124 11.89 20.19 -4.87
C GLY A 124 12.33 20.58 -3.48
N VAL A 125 12.26 21.87 -3.10
CA VAL A 125 12.43 22.34 -1.72
C VAL A 125 13.76 21.87 -1.08
N GLY A 126 14.87 21.92 -1.85
CA GLY A 126 16.20 21.58 -1.33
C GLY A 126 16.37 20.13 -0.86
N GLY A 127 15.54 19.21 -1.34
CA GLY A 127 15.58 17.79 -0.95
C GLY A 127 14.92 17.47 0.41
N TYR A 128 14.21 18.42 1.02
CA TYR A 128 13.57 18.23 2.32
C TYR A 128 12.23 17.46 2.24
N VAL A 129 11.70 17.19 1.04
CA VAL A 129 10.46 16.42 0.88
C VAL A 129 10.69 14.96 1.29
N GLN A 130 9.86 14.47 2.19
CA GLN A 130 9.91 13.12 2.73
C GLN A 130 8.64 12.32 2.41
N LEU A 131 8.69 11.03 2.67
CA LEU A 131 7.51 10.16 2.60
C LEU A 131 6.44 10.63 3.58
N GLY A 132 5.20 10.75 3.10
CA GLY A 132 4.06 11.23 3.88
C GLY A 132 3.88 12.74 3.87
N ASP A 133 4.79 13.47 3.27
CA ASP A 133 4.63 14.91 3.09
C ASP A 133 3.58 15.23 2.02
N ARG A 134 3.08 16.45 2.07
CA ARG A 134 2.16 17.00 1.10
C ARG A 134 2.81 18.15 0.34
N ILE A 135 2.65 18.11 -0.97
CA ILE A 135 3.23 19.11 -1.85
C ILE A 135 2.17 19.80 -2.69
N THR A 136 2.45 21.06 -3.00
CA THR A 136 1.73 21.83 -4.01
C THR A 136 2.61 21.98 -5.24
N VAL A 137 2.04 21.76 -6.42
CA VAL A 137 2.73 21.87 -7.72
C VAL A 137 2.33 23.16 -8.40
N LEU A 138 3.36 23.93 -8.79
CA LEU A 138 3.23 25.13 -9.61
C LEU A 138 3.79 24.81 -11.01
N ALA A 139 3.04 25.21 -12.03
CA ALA A 139 3.46 25.10 -13.42
C ALA A 139 3.68 26.48 -14.03
N THR A 140 4.83 26.66 -14.66
CA THR A 140 5.12 27.82 -15.51
C THR A 140 4.96 27.41 -16.95
N VAL A 141 3.98 27.98 -17.62
CA VAL A 141 3.67 27.69 -19.05
C VAL A 141 3.80 28.97 -19.86
N ASN A 142 4.39 28.87 -21.05
CA ASN A 142 4.39 29.99 -21.98
C ASN A 142 3.04 30.03 -22.73
N THR A 143 2.36 31.18 -22.70
CA THR A 143 1.01 31.34 -23.26
C THR A 143 0.92 31.19 -24.77
N ASN A 144 2.05 31.18 -25.50
CA ASN A 144 2.06 30.90 -26.93
C ASN A 144 1.51 29.50 -27.28
N ILE A 145 1.63 28.53 -26.37
CA ILE A 145 1.07 27.18 -26.57
C ILE A 145 -0.46 27.19 -26.64
N PHE A 146 -1.10 28.24 -26.13
CA PHE A 146 -2.54 28.45 -26.19
C PHE A 146 -2.96 29.37 -27.38
N GLY A 147 -2.03 29.67 -28.26
CA GLY A 147 -2.30 30.54 -29.46
C GLY A 147 -2.17 32.04 -29.19
N ILE A 148 -1.66 32.46 -28.04
CA ILE A 148 -1.36 33.87 -27.76
C ILE A 148 0.02 34.21 -28.30
N ASN A 149 0.10 35.21 -29.16
CA ASN A 149 1.35 35.64 -29.75
C ASN A 149 1.49 37.19 -29.74
N PRO A 150 2.59 37.76 -29.12
CA PRO A 150 3.64 37.03 -28.43
C PRO A 150 3.16 36.44 -27.12
N GLY A 151 3.64 35.23 -26.80
CA GLY A 151 3.37 34.58 -25.55
C GLY A 151 4.27 35.10 -24.43
N SER A 152 3.81 34.93 -23.17
CA SER A 152 4.58 35.24 -21.99
C SER A 152 4.49 34.08 -20.99
N PRO A 153 5.50 33.88 -20.10
CA PRO A 153 5.44 32.86 -19.08
C PRO A 153 4.43 33.25 -18.01
N VAL A 154 3.52 32.32 -17.68
CA VAL A 154 2.55 32.48 -16.61
C VAL A 154 2.70 31.33 -15.62
N VAL A 155 2.73 31.64 -14.33
CA VAL A 155 2.82 30.66 -13.25
C VAL A 155 1.43 30.45 -12.65
N ARG A 156 1.03 29.19 -12.51
CA ARG A 156 -0.22 28.81 -11.83
C ARG A 156 0.02 27.64 -10.89
N THR A 157 -0.68 27.64 -9.76
CA THR A 157 -0.82 26.44 -8.94
C THR A 157 -1.76 25.49 -9.65
N VAL A 158 -1.24 24.29 -9.96
CA VAL A 158 -2.00 23.31 -10.76
C VAL A 158 -2.50 22.15 -9.90
N PHE A 159 -1.72 21.71 -8.93
CA PHE A 159 -2.15 20.68 -7.99
C PHE A 159 -1.80 21.10 -6.57
N ARG A 160 -2.63 20.73 -5.63
CA ARG A 160 -2.45 20.98 -4.19
C ARG A 160 -2.62 19.68 -3.42
N ASN A 161 -2.07 19.65 -2.21
CA ASN A 161 -2.27 18.56 -1.25
C ASN A 161 -1.95 17.17 -1.85
N LEU A 162 -0.93 17.09 -2.73
CA LEU A 162 -0.49 15.82 -3.27
C LEU A 162 0.31 15.04 -2.23
N ASP A 163 -0.14 13.84 -1.92
CA ASP A 163 0.50 12.94 -0.97
C ASP A 163 1.74 12.28 -1.59
N VAL A 164 2.89 12.44 -0.96
CA VAL A 164 4.16 11.85 -1.37
C VAL A 164 4.27 10.45 -0.77
N ILE A 165 4.06 9.43 -1.59
CA ILE A 165 4.09 8.03 -1.16
C ILE A 165 5.44 7.35 -1.37
N ARG A 166 6.36 8.00 -2.07
CA ARG A 166 7.73 7.55 -2.23
C ARG A 166 8.63 8.71 -2.63
N VAL A 167 9.81 8.72 -2.04
CA VAL A 167 10.94 9.55 -2.50
C VAL A 167 11.93 8.62 -3.19
N GLY A 168 12.31 8.95 -4.41
CA GLY A 168 13.24 8.15 -5.19
C GLY A 168 14.61 8.07 -4.52
N PRO A 169 15.43 7.07 -4.84
CA PRO A 169 16.72 6.91 -4.22
C PRO A 169 17.56 8.16 -4.46
N ALA A 170 18.02 8.76 -3.39
CA ALA A 170 19.29 9.45 -3.46
C ALA A 170 20.30 8.38 -3.90
N SER A 171 20.86 8.49 -5.10
CA SER A 171 21.84 7.51 -5.54
C SER A 171 23.03 7.55 -4.58
N THR A 172 23.23 6.48 -3.83
CA THR A 172 24.37 6.29 -2.94
C THR A 172 25.65 5.94 -3.70
N SER A 173 25.75 6.28 -4.98
CA SER A 173 26.99 6.15 -5.71
C SER A 173 27.89 7.33 -5.38
N SER A 174 28.98 7.04 -4.71
CA SER A 174 30.11 7.91 -4.41
C SER A 174 30.86 8.37 -5.67
N GLY A 175 30.15 9.02 -6.60
CA GLY A 175 30.67 9.60 -7.81
C GLY A 175 29.81 10.81 -8.15
N ALA A 176 30.36 11.99 -8.01
CA ALA A 176 29.71 13.25 -8.30
C ALA A 176 29.01 13.24 -9.66
N SER A 177 27.69 13.15 -9.68
CA SER A 177 26.84 13.60 -10.78
C SER A 177 25.39 13.61 -10.31
N GLN A 178 24.79 14.75 -10.37
CA GLN A 178 23.38 15.10 -10.25
C GLN A 178 22.47 13.95 -9.82
N VAL A 179 22.24 13.86 -8.54
CA VAL A 179 21.20 12.97 -7.99
C VAL A 179 19.86 13.51 -8.50
N THR A 180 19.39 12.98 -9.62
CA THR A 180 18.04 13.22 -10.04
C THR A 180 17.14 12.43 -9.10
N SER A 181 16.61 13.11 -8.13
CA SER A 181 15.63 12.59 -7.21
C SER A 181 14.28 12.54 -7.93
N SER A 182 13.43 11.66 -7.53
CA SER A 182 12.05 11.59 -8.03
C SER A 182 11.09 11.49 -6.85
N LEU A 183 9.90 12.04 -7.01
CA LEU A 183 8.82 11.90 -6.05
C LEU A 183 7.71 11.06 -6.69
N THR A 184 7.16 10.11 -5.96
CA THR A 184 5.94 9.41 -6.38
C THR A 184 4.79 9.96 -5.55
N VAL A 185 3.79 10.49 -6.21
CA VAL A 185 2.64 11.15 -5.61
C VAL A 185 1.34 10.44 -5.97
N LEU A 186 0.33 10.59 -5.11
CA LEU A 186 -1.02 10.11 -5.36
C LEU A 186 -1.85 11.17 -6.07
N MET A 187 -2.57 10.76 -7.10
CA MET A 187 -3.54 11.62 -7.77
C MET A 187 -4.63 10.78 -8.45
N THR A 188 -5.68 11.42 -8.94
CA THR A 188 -6.70 10.72 -9.73
C THR A 188 -6.16 10.33 -11.10
N ALA A 189 -6.75 9.34 -11.75
CA ALA A 189 -6.37 8.97 -13.11
C ALA A 189 -6.54 10.16 -14.08
N CYS A 190 -7.58 10.98 -13.88
CA CYS A 190 -7.80 12.18 -14.67
C CYS A 190 -6.69 13.23 -14.46
N ASP A 191 -6.34 13.53 -13.21
CA ASP A 191 -5.30 14.51 -12.92
C ASP A 191 -3.93 14.03 -13.40
N SER A 192 -3.71 12.71 -13.49
CA SER A 192 -2.46 12.15 -14.00
C SER A 192 -2.23 12.49 -15.49
N GLU A 193 -3.28 12.54 -16.32
CA GLU A 193 -3.16 12.97 -17.71
C GLU A 193 -2.71 14.44 -17.80
N TYR A 194 -3.28 15.31 -16.96
CA TYR A 194 -2.85 16.69 -16.87
C TYR A 194 -1.41 16.82 -16.34
N MET A 195 -1.04 16.01 -15.35
CA MET A 195 0.34 16.00 -14.84
C MET A 195 1.33 15.64 -15.95
N PHE A 196 1.04 14.60 -16.74
CA PHE A 196 1.89 14.23 -17.89
C PHE A 196 1.94 15.31 -18.95
N TRP A 197 0.82 16.01 -19.18
CA TRP A 197 0.82 17.17 -20.08
C TRP A 197 1.76 18.26 -19.56
N PHE A 198 1.69 18.61 -18.27
CA PHE A 198 2.57 19.60 -17.65
C PHE A 198 4.04 19.18 -17.68
N LEU A 199 4.34 17.92 -17.43
CA LEU A 199 5.71 17.40 -17.49
C LEU A 199 6.36 17.60 -18.87
N ASN A 200 5.56 17.61 -19.94
CA ASN A 200 6.04 17.80 -21.29
C ASN A 200 6.00 19.25 -21.79
N ASN A 201 5.18 20.11 -21.18
CA ASN A 201 4.90 21.45 -21.73
C ASN A 201 5.14 22.60 -20.74
N ALA A 202 5.59 22.31 -19.51
CA ALA A 202 5.75 23.30 -18.46
C ALA A 202 7.05 23.12 -17.68
N VAL A 203 7.49 24.18 -17.03
CA VAL A 203 8.49 24.09 -15.97
C VAL A 203 7.75 23.95 -14.65
N LEU A 204 7.99 22.82 -13.96
CA LEU A 204 7.36 22.54 -12.68
C LEU A 204 8.24 22.99 -11.50
N LYS A 205 7.61 23.48 -10.47
CA LYS A 205 8.18 23.77 -9.15
C LYS A 205 7.26 23.19 -8.08
N TYR A 206 7.85 22.76 -6.97
CA TYR A 206 7.09 22.17 -5.84
C TYR A 206 7.28 23.03 -4.61
N THR A 207 6.24 23.17 -3.81
CA THR A 207 6.31 23.73 -2.47
C THR A 207 5.86 22.66 -1.48
N LEU A 208 6.51 22.62 -0.33
CA LEU A 208 6.14 21.74 0.79
C LEU A 208 5.03 22.42 1.58
N GLU A 209 3.97 21.71 1.83
CA GLU A 209 2.87 22.20 2.68
C GLU A 209 3.21 22.01 4.16
N SER A 210 2.65 22.87 5.01
CA SER A 210 2.79 22.69 6.46
C SER A 210 2.04 21.45 6.91
N PHE A 211 2.69 20.58 7.69
CA PHE A 211 2.03 19.40 8.27
C PHE A 211 0.80 19.75 9.14
N ARG A 212 0.68 21.01 9.57
CA ARG A 212 -0.48 21.50 10.32
C ARG A 212 -1.71 21.77 9.45
N ASP A 213 -1.48 21.93 8.15
CA ASP A 213 -2.52 22.25 7.16
C ASP A 213 -2.89 21.02 6.31
N TYR A 214 -2.33 19.82 6.65
CA TYR A 214 -2.64 18.61 5.92
C TYR A 214 -4.12 18.24 6.07
N GLU A 215 -4.79 18.13 4.95
CA GLU A 215 -6.11 17.51 4.92
C GLU A 215 -5.97 15.99 5.09
N GLN A 216 -6.85 15.38 5.89
CA GLN A 216 -6.78 13.94 6.20
C GLN A 216 -7.10 13.06 4.99
N THR A 217 -7.78 13.60 4.00
CA THR A 217 -8.13 12.90 2.76
C THR A 217 -7.44 13.57 1.57
N PRO A 218 -6.98 12.78 0.58
CA PRO A 218 -6.58 13.33 -0.70
C PRO A 218 -7.70 14.23 -1.26
N ASN A 219 -7.33 15.22 -2.06
CA ASN A 219 -8.29 16.12 -2.68
C ASN A 219 -9.46 15.32 -3.29
N GLN A 220 -10.68 15.78 -3.01
CA GLN A 220 -11.86 15.21 -3.64
C GLN A 220 -11.68 15.23 -5.16
N PRO A 221 -12.00 14.13 -5.87
CA PRO A 221 -11.96 14.12 -7.31
C PRO A 221 -12.76 15.28 -7.88
N ASP A 222 -12.19 15.97 -8.86
CA ASP A 222 -12.92 17.03 -9.58
C ASP A 222 -14.22 16.44 -10.18
N PRO A 223 -15.40 17.00 -9.90
CA PRO A 223 -16.66 16.51 -10.46
C PRO A 223 -16.67 16.43 -12.00
N ALA A 224 -15.90 17.31 -12.67
CA ALA A 224 -15.70 17.26 -14.13
C ALA A 224 -14.75 16.16 -14.57
N CYS A 225 -14.10 15.45 -13.62
CA CYS A 225 -13.03 14.51 -13.84
C CYS A 225 -13.16 13.35 -12.85
N PRO A 226 -14.13 12.42 -13.04
CA PRO A 226 -14.38 11.33 -12.12
C PRO A 226 -13.16 10.45 -11.92
N SER A 227 -12.94 9.97 -10.71
CA SER A 227 -11.72 9.39 -10.20
C SER A 227 -11.17 8.17 -10.97
N LEU A 228 -12.03 7.41 -11.60
CA LEU A 228 -11.63 6.17 -12.30
C LEU A 228 -11.66 6.30 -13.82
N THR A 229 -12.06 7.46 -14.34
CA THR A 229 -12.09 7.71 -15.76
C THR A 229 -10.95 8.63 -16.17
N ALA A 230 -10.28 8.27 -17.25
CA ALA A 230 -9.31 9.14 -17.88
C ALA A 230 -9.95 10.47 -18.29
N ALA A 231 -9.15 11.55 -18.39
CA ALA A 231 -9.62 12.86 -18.85
C ALA A 231 -10.08 12.83 -20.31
N GLY A 232 -9.76 11.79 -21.05
CA GLY A 232 -10.02 11.70 -22.47
C GLY A 232 -9.05 12.52 -23.32
N GLY A 233 -7.91 12.88 -22.72
CA GLY A 233 -6.85 13.69 -23.31
C GLY A 233 -6.74 15.07 -22.68
N ALA A 234 -5.53 15.45 -22.26
CA ALA A 234 -5.21 16.76 -21.74
C ALA A 234 -4.44 17.57 -22.82
N GLY A 235 -5.08 18.56 -23.39
CA GLY A 235 -4.49 19.45 -24.38
C GLY A 235 -4.49 20.91 -23.93
N PRO A 236 -3.95 21.84 -24.74
CA PRO A 236 -3.91 23.26 -24.39
C PRO A 236 -5.28 23.84 -24.00
N ARG A 237 -6.34 23.44 -24.71
CA ARG A 237 -7.69 23.94 -24.46
C ARG A 237 -8.24 23.48 -23.11
N GLU A 238 -8.09 22.20 -22.80
CA GLU A 238 -8.53 21.60 -21.54
C GLU A 238 -7.76 22.18 -20.37
N VAL A 239 -6.45 22.34 -20.52
CA VAL A 239 -5.56 22.94 -19.52
C VAL A 239 -5.94 24.41 -19.30
N ASP A 240 -6.12 25.21 -20.36
CA ASP A 240 -6.51 26.61 -20.18
C ASP A 240 -7.91 26.76 -19.60
N LYS A 241 -8.86 25.91 -20.00
CA LYS A 241 -10.20 25.89 -19.41
C LYS A 241 -10.16 25.62 -17.90
N LYS A 242 -9.30 24.73 -17.42
CA LYS A 242 -9.24 24.35 -16.00
C LYS A 242 -8.44 25.36 -15.17
N TRP A 243 -7.29 25.82 -15.64
CA TRP A 243 -6.36 26.66 -14.86
C TRP A 243 -6.27 28.12 -15.30
N LYS A 244 -6.93 28.51 -16.38
CA LYS A 244 -7.05 29.91 -16.86
C LYS A 244 -5.69 30.60 -17.07
N PHE A 245 -4.77 29.93 -17.77
CA PHE A 245 -3.45 30.51 -18.09
C PHE A 245 -3.55 31.77 -18.96
N THR A 246 -4.55 31.82 -19.85
CA THR A 246 -4.75 32.95 -20.78
C THR A 246 -5.58 34.07 -20.17
N THR A 247 -6.19 33.86 -19.01
CA THR A 247 -7.01 34.87 -18.31
C THR A 247 -6.22 35.44 -17.15
N PRO A 248 -6.06 36.76 -17.04
CA PRO A 248 -5.32 37.41 -15.94
C PRO A 248 -5.97 37.20 -14.58
#